data_0fe263e9b88d9e88f3c231d01974cca1
#
_entry.id   0fe263e9b88d9e88f3c231d01974cca1
#
_cell.length_a   1.000
_cell.length_b   1.000
_cell.length_c   1.000
_cell.angle_alpha   90.00
_cell.angle_beta   90.00
_cell.angle_gamma   90.00
#
_symmetry.space_group_name_H-M   'P 1'
#
loop_
_entity.id
_entity.type
_entity.pdbx_description
1 polymer ?
#
loop_
_entity_poly.entity_id
_entity_poly.type
_entity_poly.pdbx_seq_one_letter_code
_entity_poly.pdbx_strand_id
1 'polypeptide(L)'
;MKNNILVTLILIFSLNILGCSPAGILASGGATGMVVAEGDRSFGSVVDDATIKINIAAKFINSDDNLFVDVSTSVLEGRVLLTGLVDNQEIRIDAVRRVWEVEGVNEVVNEIQIGNRASLTEYAQDVWITAQVRGLAAKTIGLRAIAYNFETIQGKVYIVGITSRPEQLEAII
;
A
#
# COMPACT_ATOMS: atom_id res chain seq x y z
N MET A 1 20.18 -41.61 6.38
CA MET A 1 20.56 -40.39 5.67
C MET A 1 19.35 -39.62 5.10
N LYS A 2 18.34 -40.26 4.53
CA LYS A 2 17.15 -39.62 3.97
C LYS A 2 16.32 -38.82 4.99
N ASN A 3 16.13 -39.35 6.22
CA ASN A 3 15.34 -38.67 7.28
C ASN A 3 16.01 -37.44 7.82
N ASN A 4 17.35 -37.38 7.88
CA ASN A 4 18.06 -36.22 8.38
C ASN A 4 17.98 -35.02 7.40
N ILE A 5 17.95 -35.30 6.08
CA ILE A 5 17.78 -34.25 5.06
C ILE A 5 16.38 -33.66 5.12
N LEU A 6 15.35 -34.49 5.34
CA LEU A 6 13.97 -34.02 5.47
C LEU A 6 13.78 -33.15 6.72
N VAL A 7 14.34 -33.56 7.85
CA VAL A 7 14.32 -32.79 9.11
C VAL A 7 15.05 -31.47 8.96
N THR A 8 16.21 -31.46 8.29
CA THR A 8 16.96 -30.21 8.04
C THR A 8 16.20 -29.27 7.09
N LEU A 9 15.51 -29.81 6.06
CA LEU A 9 14.70 -29.00 5.14
C LEU A 9 13.49 -28.38 5.84
N ILE A 10 12.83 -29.13 6.74
CA ILE A 10 11.69 -28.63 7.55
C ILE A 10 12.18 -27.56 8.53
N LEU A 11 13.35 -27.74 9.14
CA LEU A 11 13.93 -26.75 10.07
C LEU A 11 14.31 -25.44 9.37
N ILE A 12 14.81 -25.49 8.14
CA ILE A 12 15.14 -24.30 7.33
C ILE A 12 13.87 -23.61 6.86
N PHE A 13 12.79 -24.34 6.54
CA PHE A 13 11.51 -23.76 6.13
C PHE A 13 10.77 -23.10 7.29
N SER A 14 10.87 -23.65 8.52
CA SER A 14 10.22 -23.07 9.70
C SER A 14 10.86 -21.75 10.20
N LEU A 15 12.13 -21.48 9.83
CA LEU A 15 12.82 -20.25 10.22
C LEU A 15 12.38 -19.02 9.42
N ASN A 16 11.65 -19.21 8.29
CA ASN A 16 11.20 -18.09 7.44
C ASN A 16 9.81 -17.53 7.82
N ILE A 17 9.11 -18.11 8.82
CA ILE A 17 7.75 -17.69 9.20
C ILE A 17 7.76 -16.53 10.22
N LEU A 18 8.91 -16.16 10.78
CA LEU A 18 9.06 -15.09 11.79
C LEU A 18 9.08 -13.66 11.22
N GLY A 19 8.97 -13.49 9.89
CA GLY A 19 9.13 -12.20 9.20
C GLY A 19 7.87 -11.33 9.06
N CYS A 20 6.67 -11.83 9.42
CA CYS A 20 5.40 -11.11 9.17
C CYS A 20 4.69 -10.59 10.44
N SER A 21 5.36 -10.47 11.58
CA SER A 21 4.75 -9.81 12.75
C SER A 21 5.08 -8.30 12.75
N PRO A 22 4.18 -7.43 13.23
CA PRO A 22 4.47 -6.00 13.40
C PRO A 22 5.72 -5.74 14.25
N ALA A 23 6.04 -6.64 15.20
CA ALA A 23 7.26 -6.61 15.99
C ALA A 23 8.52 -6.97 15.18
N GLY A 24 8.40 -7.79 14.13
CA GLY A 24 9.50 -8.16 13.22
C GLY A 24 9.96 -6.98 12.35
N ILE A 25 9.05 -6.08 12.01
CA ILE A 25 9.37 -4.87 11.23
C ILE A 25 10.25 -3.91 12.04
N LEU A 26 10.04 -3.82 13.36
CA LEU A 26 10.88 -3.00 14.23
C LEU A 26 12.24 -3.65 14.54
N ALA A 27 12.33 -4.99 14.52
CA ALA A 27 13.58 -5.71 14.76
C ALA A 27 14.47 -5.84 13.50
N SER A 28 13.89 -5.75 12.30
CA SER A 28 14.62 -5.75 11.02
C SER A 28 15.10 -4.33 10.62
N GLY A 29 15.62 -3.59 11.55
CA GLY A 29 15.99 -2.15 11.47
C GLY A 29 16.81 -1.67 10.27
N GLY A 30 17.20 -2.57 9.36
CA GLY A 30 17.95 -2.21 8.15
C GLY A 30 17.07 -1.67 7.00
N ALA A 31 16.00 -2.37 6.64
CA ALA A 31 15.20 -1.98 5.46
C ALA A 31 14.26 -0.81 5.75
N THR A 32 13.64 -0.77 6.94
CA THR A 32 12.75 0.34 7.34
C THR A 32 13.55 1.62 7.58
N GLY A 33 14.76 1.52 8.18
CA GLY A 33 15.65 2.65 8.35
C GLY A 33 16.14 3.23 7.02
N MET A 34 16.40 2.39 6.01
CA MET A 34 16.78 2.85 4.66
C MET A 34 15.65 3.63 3.96
N VAL A 35 14.42 3.14 4.05
CA VAL A 35 13.27 3.80 3.41
C VAL A 35 13.01 5.17 4.04
N VAL A 36 13.15 5.29 5.37
CA VAL A 36 12.98 6.57 6.08
C VAL A 36 14.14 7.53 5.80
N ALA A 37 15.38 7.00 5.68
CA ALA A 37 16.55 7.85 5.40
C ALA A 37 16.57 8.42 3.97
N GLU A 38 16.01 7.70 2.99
CA GLU A 38 15.89 8.16 1.60
C GLU A 38 14.60 8.95 1.34
N GLY A 39 13.62 8.87 2.22
CA GLY A 39 12.36 9.62 2.14
C GLY A 39 12.43 10.95 2.90
N ASP A 40 11.68 11.93 2.43
CA ASP A 40 11.52 13.25 3.07
C ASP A 40 10.55 13.19 4.30
N ARG A 41 10.35 12.00 4.89
CA ARG A 41 9.39 11.74 5.98
C ARG A 41 10.06 11.43 7.30
N SER A 42 9.46 11.87 8.42
CA SER A 42 9.91 11.50 9.75
C SER A 42 9.52 10.04 10.09
N PHE A 43 10.31 9.39 10.95
CA PHE A 43 9.99 8.05 11.44
C PHE A 43 8.63 8.00 12.18
N GLY A 44 8.33 9.05 12.97
CA GLY A 44 7.04 9.17 13.66
C GLY A 44 5.86 9.17 12.71
N SER A 45 5.88 10.00 11.66
CA SER A 45 4.79 10.07 10.68
C SER A 45 4.58 8.74 9.93
N VAL A 46 5.64 7.98 9.67
CA VAL A 46 5.53 6.66 9.04
C VAL A 46 4.84 5.65 9.97
N VAL A 47 5.11 5.70 11.27
CA VAL A 47 4.45 4.82 12.27
C VAL A 47 2.99 5.21 12.44
N ASP A 48 2.68 6.51 12.49
CA ASP A 48 1.30 7.01 12.60
C ASP A 48 0.47 6.62 11.38
N ASP A 49 1.00 6.80 10.17
CA ASP A 49 0.32 6.39 8.93
C ASP A 49 0.08 4.88 8.85
N ALA A 50 1.04 4.08 9.32
CA ALA A 50 0.87 2.63 9.38
C ALA A 50 -0.25 2.22 10.34
N THR A 51 -0.37 2.92 11.47
CA THR A 51 -1.44 2.70 12.45
C THR A 51 -2.81 3.06 11.88
N ILE A 52 -2.92 4.22 11.23
CA ILE A 52 -4.13 4.65 10.53
C ILE A 52 -4.54 3.60 9.48
N LYS A 53 -3.60 3.14 8.66
CA LYS A 53 -3.86 2.13 7.62
C LYS A 53 -4.37 0.81 8.19
N ILE A 54 -3.80 0.33 9.31
CA ILE A 54 -4.25 -0.88 10.00
C ILE A 54 -5.68 -0.71 10.52
N ASN A 55 -5.99 0.44 11.12
CA ASN A 55 -7.32 0.73 11.66
C ASN A 55 -8.38 0.83 10.56
N ILE A 56 -8.04 1.44 9.40
CA ILE A 56 -8.91 1.45 8.22
C ILE A 56 -9.16 0.02 7.73
N ALA A 57 -8.11 -0.78 7.59
CA ALA A 57 -8.22 -2.17 7.15
C ALA A 57 -9.14 -2.99 8.09
N ALA A 58 -9.03 -2.80 9.41
CA ALA A 58 -9.89 -3.46 10.39
C ALA A 58 -11.37 -3.05 10.20
N LYS A 59 -11.65 -1.76 9.92
CA LYS A 59 -13.02 -1.29 9.64
C LYS A 59 -13.58 -1.86 8.34
N PHE A 60 -12.74 -2.02 7.32
CA PHE A 60 -13.14 -2.58 6.02
C PHE A 60 -13.40 -4.08 6.09
N ILE A 61 -12.58 -4.84 6.86
CA ILE A 61 -12.80 -6.27 7.10
C ILE A 61 -14.14 -6.52 7.83
N ASN A 62 -14.53 -5.61 8.73
CA ASN A 62 -15.77 -5.71 9.49
C ASN A 62 -16.98 -5.08 8.76
N SER A 63 -16.87 -4.76 7.46
CA SER A 63 -18.01 -4.32 6.65
C SER A 63 -18.72 -5.52 6.01
N ASP A 64 -20.02 -5.38 5.77
CA ASP A 64 -20.79 -6.38 5.02
C ASP A 64 -20.45 -6.39 3.53
N ASP A 65 -19.91 -5.28 3.03
CA ASP A 65 -19.40 -5.10 1.69
C ASP A 65 -17.93 -5.53 1.62
N ASN A 66 -17.46 -5.99 0.47
CA ASN A 66 -16.08 -6.47 0.30
C ASN A 66 -15.05 -5.31 0.27
N LEU A 67 -15.24 -4.26 1.09
CA LEU A 67 -14.40 -3.06 1.09
C LEU A 67 -12.91 -3.36 1.24
N PHE A 68 -12.54 -4.35 2.04
CA PHE A 68 -11.14 -4.73 2.23
C PHE A 68 -10.48 -5.26 0.94
N VAL A 69 -11.26 -5.85 0.04
CA VAL A 69 -10.78 -6.42 -1.24
C VAL A 69 -10.88 -5.40 -2.37
N ASP A 70 -11.96 -4.61 -2.38
CA ASP A 70 -12.34 -3.76 -3.51
C ASP A 70 -11.79 -2.33 -3.39
N VAL A 71 -11.35 -1.93 -2.19
CA VAL A 71 -10.83 -0.58 -1.92
C VAL A 71 -9.41 -0.63 -1.39
N SER A 72 -8.50 -0.05 -2.13
CA SER A 72 -7.13 0.19 -1.71
C SER A 72 -7.01 1.48 -0.91
N THR A 73 -6.10 1.47 0.07
CA THR A 73 -5.85 2.59 0.97
C THR A 73 -4.38 2.98 0.98
N SER A 74 -4.07 4.22 0.65
CA SER A 74 -2.75 4.82 0.82
C SER A 74 -2.83 5.94 1.84
N VAL A 75 -1.96 5.91 2.86
CA VAL A 75 -1.93 6.92 3.93
C VAL A 75 -0.60 7.66 3.88
N LEU A 76 -0.67 8.98 3.98
CA LEU A 76 0.47 9.86 3.92
C LEU A 76 0.24 11.11 4.78
N GLU A 77 0.91 11.18 5.94
CA GLU A 77 0.77 12.26 6.94
C GLU A 77 -0.70 12.49 7.36
N GLY A 78 -1.44 11.39 7.60
CA GLY A 78 -2.85 11.42 7.96
C GLY A 78 -3.80 11.75 6.79
N ARG A 79 -3.29 11.97 5.59
CA ARG A 79 -4.09 12.10 4.36
C ARG A 79 -4.31 10.72 3.77
N VAL A 80 -5.53 10.36 3.52
CA VAL A 80 -5.92 9.04 3.02
C VAL A 80 -6.40 9.16 1.59
N LEU A 81 -5.72 8.47 0.67
CA LEU A 81 -6.24 8.24 -0.69
C LEU A 81 -6.94 6.88 -0.71
N LEU A 82 -8.18 6.88 -1.15
CA LEU A 82 -8.98 5.69 -1.45
C LEU A 82 -9.08 5.52 -2.95
N THR A 83 -8.65 4.36 -3.45
CA THR A 83 -8.80 3.95 -4.84
C THR A 83 -9.49 2.59 -4.90
N GLY A 84 -10.00 2.20 -6.04
CA GLY A 84 -10.65 0.91 -6.20
C GLY A 84 -11.90 0.98 -7.04
N LEU A 85 -12.63 -0.13 -7.09
CA LEU A 85 -13.84 -0.26 -7.88
C LEU A 85 -14.91 -0.94 -7.03
N VAL A 86 -16.06 -0.27 -6.85
CA VAL A 86 -17.20 -0.76 -6.09
C VAL A 86 -18.47 -0.76 -6.93
N ASP A 87 -19.44 -1.60 -6.56
CA ASP A 87 -20.63 -1.85 -7.38
C ASP A 87 -21.58 -0.64 -7.42
N ASN A 88 -21.62 0.19 -6.38
CA ASN A 88 -22.59 1.28 -6.28
C ASN A 88 -22.08 2.46 -5.41
N GLN A 89 -22.87 3.53 -5.42
CA GLN A 89 -22.57 4.77 -4.71
C GLN A 89 -22.66 4.62 -3.19
N GLU A 90 -23.53 3.76 -2.67
CA GLU A 90 -23.74 3.54 -1.25
C GLU A 90 -22.48 2.95 -0.62
N ILE A 91 -21.89 1.93 -1.26
CA ILE A 91 -20.64 1.30 -0.83
C ILE A 91 -19.48 2.32 -0.84
N ARG A 92 -19.42 3.16 -1.89
CA ARG A 92 -18.40 4.22 -1.97
C ARG A 92 -18.52 5.24 -0.82
N ILE A 93 -19.74 5.64 -0.48
CA ILE A 93 -19.99 6.57 0.64
C ILE A 93 -19.66 5.91 1.98
N ASP A 94 -20.04 4.64 2.16
CA ASP A 94 -19.75 3.89 3.40
C ASP A 94 -18.25 3.75 3.63
N ALA A 95 -17.48 3.46 2.58
CA ALA A 95 -16.01 3.41 2.66
C ALA A 95 -15.42 4.72 3.19
N VAL A 96 -15.82 5.86 2.63
CA VAL A 96 -15.35 7.18 3.06
C VAL A 96 -15.76 7.47 4.49
N ARG A 97 -17.00 7.18 4.87
CA ARG A 97 -17.51 7.39 6.23
C ARG A 97 -16.68 6.60 7.26
N ARG A 98 -16.39 5.33 6.99
CA ARG A 98 -15.58 4.47 7.87
C ARG A 98 -14.16 4.98 8.04
N VAL A 99 -13.58 5.55 7.00
CA VAL A 99 -12.23 6.14 7.07
C VAL A 99 -12.22 7.38 7.97
N TRP A 100 -13.23 8.26 7.87
CA TRP A 100 -13.33 9.42 8.74
C TRP A 100 -13.52 9.10 10.23
N GLU A 101 -13.97 7.89 10.57
CA GLU A 101 -14.07 7.41 11.95
C GLU A 101 -12.73 6.96 12.55
N VAL A 102 -11.65 6.96 11.76
CA VAL A 102 -10.31 6.53 12.24
C VAL A 102 -9.55 7.74 12.77
N GLU A 103 -9.05 7.61 14.00
CA GLU A 103 -8.24 8.63 14.64
C GLU A 103 -6.95 8.89 13.85
N GLY A 104 -6.58 10.16 13.69
CA GLY A 104 -5.40 10.59 12.94
C GLY A 104 -5.66 10.87 11.46
N VAL A 105 -6.86 10.57 10.94
CA VAL A 105 -7.24 10.95 9.57
C VAL A 105 -7.55 12.43 9.52
N ASN A 106 -6.81 13.17 8.68
CA ASN A 106 -6.94 14.62 8.52
C ASN A 106 -7.61 15.00 7.19
N GLU A 107 -7.47 14.14 6.17
CA GLU A 107 -8.03 14.38 4.84
C GLU A 107 -8.33 13.03 4.17
N VAL A 108 -9.42 12.98 3.40
CA VAL A 108 -9.77 11.81 2.57
C VAL A 108 -9.95 12.24 1.12
N VAL A 109 -9.10 11.75 0.26
CA VAL A 109 -9.20 11.89 -1.20
C VAL A 109 -9.88 10.63 -1.73
N ASN A 110 -11.11 10.78 -2.23
CA ASN A 110 -11.90 9.66 -2.72
C ASN A 110 -11.83 9.54 -4.24
N GLU A 111 -11.05 8.57 -4.71
CA GLU A 111 -10.90 8.19 -6.12
C GLU A 111 -11.50 6.81 -6.41
N ILE A 112 -12.38 6.31 -5.52
CA ILE A 112 -13.11 5.06 -5.75
C ILE A 112 -14.04 5.24 -6.95
N GLN A 113 -13.94 4.33 -7.91
CA GLN A 113 -14.78 4.28 -9.09
C GLN A 113 -16.00 3.38 -8.85
N ILE A 114 -17.10 3.67 -9.54
CA ILE A 114 -18.31 2.85 -9.51
C ILE A 114 -18.38 2.06 -10.82
N GLY A 115 -18.54 0.74 -10.72
CA GLY A 115 -18.62 -0.13 -11.88
C GLY A 115 -18.56 -1.60 -11.49
N ASN A 116 -18.82 -2.47 -12.43
CA ASN A 116 -18.63 -3.90 -12.22
C ASN A 116 -17.14 -4.21 -12.05
N ARG A 117 -16.83 -5.22 -11.23
CA ARG A 117 -15.46 -5.71 -11.07
C ARG A 117 -14.81 -5.91 -12.42
N ALA A 118 -13.62 -5.38 -12.57
CA ALA A 118 -12.79 -5.56 -13.73
C ALA A 118 -12.68 -7.06 -14.09
N SER A 119 -12.69 -7.38 -15.35
CA SER A 119 -12.37 -8.73 -15.79
C SER A 119 -10.94 -9.09 -15.35
N LEU A 120 -10.63 -10.37 -15.21
CA LEU A 120 -9.26 -10.81 -14.90
C LEU A 120 -8.22 -10.21 -15.86
N THR A 121 -8.62 -9.95 -17.11
CA THR A 121 -7.77 -9.32 -18.12
C THR A 121 -7.48 -7.86 -17.80
N GLU A 122 -8.48 -7.08 -17.40
CA GLU A 122 -8.33 -5.67 -17.02
C GLU A 122 -7.49 -5.55 -15.75
N TYR A 123 -7.75 -6.39 -14.75
CA TYR A 123 -6.93 -6.46 -13.54
C TYR A 123 -5.45 -6.77 -13.86
N ALA A 124 -5.20 -7.77 -14.70
CA ALA A 124 -3.84 -8.13 -15.11
C ALA A 124 -3.14 -6.97 -15.86
N GLN A 125 -3.89 -6.22 -16.66
CA GLN A 125 -3.39 -5.04 -17.36
C GLN A 125 -3.01 -3.93 -16.38
N ASP A 126 -3.84 -3.64 -15.38
CA ASP A 126 -3.56 -2.62 -14.36
C ASP A 126 -2.32 -2.99 -13.52
N VAL A 127 -2.19 -4.26 -13.12
CA VAL A 127 -0.99 -4.78 -12.43
C VAL A 127 0.26 -4.60 -13.30
N TRP A 128 0.17 -4.90 -14.60
CA TRP A 128 1.28 -4.75 -15.52
C TRP A 128 1.68 -3.28 -15.72
N ILE A 129 0.71 -2.36 -15.86
CA ILE A 129 0.95 -0.91 -15.93
C ILE A 129 1.66 -0.43 -14.66
N THR A 130 1.15 -0.81 -13.48
CA THR A 130 1.77 -0.48 -12.19
C THR A 130 3.22 -0.95 -12.10
N ALA A 131 3.50 -2.19 -12.53
CA ALA A 131 4.85 -2.75 -12.53
C ALA A 131 5.80 -1.96 -13.45
N GLN A 132 5.34 -1.57 -14.64
CA GLN A 132 6.13 -0.74 -15.56
C GLN A 132 6.42 0.64 -14.98
N VAL A 133 5.40 1.32 -14.45
CA VAL A 133 5.56 2.66 -13.85
C VAL A 133 6.56 2.61 -12.70
N ARG A 134 6.46 1.62 -11.81
CA ARG A 134 7.44 1.41 -10.72
C ARG A 134 8.84 1.18 -11.27
N GLY A 135 8.98 0.35 -12.31
CA GLY A 135 10.26 0.09 -12.96
C GLY A 135 10.88 1.33 -13.59
N LEU A 136 10.08 2.15 -14.25
CA LEU A 136 10.53 3.43 -14.83
C LEU A 136 10.93 4.42 -13.73
N ALA A 137 10.12 4.58 -12.67
CA ALA A 137 10.44 5.42 -11.54
C ALA A 137 11.76 4.99 -10.87
N ALA A 138 11.95 3.69 -10.62
CA ALA A 138 13.18 3.16 -10.06
C ALA A 138 14.40 3.45 -10.95
N LYS A 139 14.24 3.39 -12.28
CA LYS A 139 15.31 3.73 -13.24
C LYS A 139 15.63 5.22 -13.24
N THR A 140 14.62 6.09 -13.08
CA THR A 140 14.75 7.55 -13.20
C THR A 140 15.27 8.18 -11.90
N ILE A 141 14.70 7.83 -10.76
CA ILE A 141 15.03 8.44 -9.44
C ILE A 141 15.70 7.47 -8.46
N GLY A 142 16.00 6.23 -8.90
CA GLY A 142 16.70 5.24 -8.10
C GLY A 142 15.91 4.75 -6.89
N LEU A 143 16.59 4.55 -5.75
CA LEU A 143 15.98 4.07 -4.48
C LEU A 143 14.90 5.00 -3.94
N ARG A 144 14.88 6.27 -4.34
CA ARG A 144 13.84 7.23 -3.91
C ARG A 144 12.45 6.86 -4.42
N ALA A 145 12.34 6.04 -5.48
CA ALA A 145 11.07 5.51 -5.97
C ALA A 145 10.30 4.72 -4.90
N ILE A 146 10.99 4.18 -3.89
CA ILE A 146 10.38 3.44 -2.77
C ILE A 146 9.51 4.35 -1.89
N ALA A 147 9.80 5.66 -1.85
CA ALA A 147 9.02 6.64 -1.08
C ALA A 147 7.64 6.95 -1.71
N TYR A 148 7.41 6.48 -2.94
CA TYR A 148 6.16 6.70 -3.67
C TYR A 148 5.35 5.41 -3.75
N ASN A 149 4.05 5.51 -3.54
CA ASN A 149 3.12 4.43 -3.83
C ASN A 149 2.50 4.64 -5.22
N PHE A 150 2.50 3.58 -6.01
CA PHE A 150 1.93 3.56 -7.36
C PHE A 150 0.81 2.53 -7.41
N GLU A 151 -0.32 2.91 -7.93
CA GLU A 151 -1.47 2.04 -8.11
C GLU A 151 -2.17 2.37 -9.43
N THR A 152 -2.71 1.37 -10.10
CA THR A 152 -3.47 1.55 -11.35
C THR A 152 -4.84 0.93 -11.19
N ILE A 153 -5.87 1.70 -11.50
CA ILE A 153 -7.28 1.27 -11.50
C ILE A 153 -7.90 1.69 -12.82
N GLN A 154 -8.37 0.74 -13.60
CA GLN A 154 -8.98 0.94 -14.92
C GLN A 154 -8.09 1.80 -15.84
N GLY A 155 -6.79 1.50 -15.88
CA GLY A 155 -5.80 2.22 -16.69
C GLY A 155 -5.38 3.60 -16.15
N LYS A 156 -5.97 4.10 -15.07
CA LYS A 156 -5.59 5.36 -14.42
C LYS A 156 -4.55 5.09 -13.34
N VAL A 157 -3.40 5.73 -13.45
CA VAL A 157 -2.30 5.61 -12.48
C VAL A 157 -2.45 6.64 -11.38
N TYR A 158 -2.40 6.18 -10.13
CA TYR A 158 -2.38 7.01 -8.92
C TYR A 158 -0.98 6.96 -8.31
N ILE A 159 -0.42 8.13 -7.99
CA ILE A 159 0.90 8.27 -7.40
C ILE A 159 0.76 9.04 -6.09
N VAL A 160 1.22 8.44 -5.00
CA VAL A 160 1.20 9.05 -3.67
C VAL A 160 2.61 9.06 -3.11
N GLY A 161 3.11 10.22 -2.74
CA GLY A 161 4.43 10.39 -2.16
C GLY A 161 4.66 11.81 -1.69
N ILE A 162 5.75 12.02 -0.95
CA ILE A 162 6.24 13.35 -0.56
C ILE A 162 7.64 13.51 -1.09
N THR A 163 7.92 14.68 -1.62
CA THR A 163 9.28 15.09 -1.97
C THR A 163 9.48 16.57 -1.66
N SER A 164 10.64 16.90 -1.11
CA SER A 164 11.11 18.28 -0.97
C SER A 164 11.76 18.82 -2.26
N ARG A 165 11.89 17.97 -3.29
CA ARG A 165 12.59 18.28 -4.55
C ARG A 165 11.62 18.30 -5.72
N PRO A 166 11.22 19.48 -6.21
CA PRO A 166 10.29 19.60 -7.34
C PRO A 166 10.72 18.82 -8.59
N GLU A 167 12.03 18.74 -8.86
CA GLU A 167 12.58 17.99 -9.99
C GLU A 167 12.30 16.48 -9.95
N GLN A 168 12.08 15.91 -8.75
CA GLN A 168 11.69 14.51 -8.64
C GLN A 168 10.23 14.29 -9.01
N LEU A 169 9.37 15.24 -8.68
CA LEU A 169 7.97 15.20 -9.07
C LEU A 169 7.83 15.28 -10.60
N GLU A 170 8.55 16.23 -11.23
CA GLU A 170 8.57 16.38 -12.68
C GLU A 170 9.11 15.13 -13.41
N ALA A 171 10.04 14.40 -12.78
CA ALA A 171 10.62 13.19 -13.35
C ALA A 171 9.70 11.95 -13.26
N ILE A 172 8.66 11.97 -12.42
CA ILE A 172 7.74 10.86 -12.18
C ILE A 172 6.43 11.02 -12.96
N ILE A 173 6.01 12.25 -13.22
CA ILE A 173 4.79 12.58 -13.98
C ILE A 173 5.05 12.49 -15.49
#